data_6aa8d4cf35a0d579405f0ea10d22ccc8
#
_entry.id   6aa8d4cf35a0d579405f0ea10d22ccc8
#
_cell.length_a   1.000
_cell.length_b   1.000
_cell.length_c   1.000
_cell.angle_alpha   90.00
_cell.angle_beta   90.00
_cell.angle_gamma   90.00
#
_symmetry.space_group_name_H-M   'P 1'
#
loop_
_entity.id
_entity.type
_entity.pdbx_description
1 polymer ?
#
loop_
_entity_poly.entity_id
_entity_poly.type
_entity_poly.pdbx_seq_one_letter_code
_entity_poly.pdbx_strand_id
1 'polypeptide(L)'
;MKNKKLMFILIGVFAVLFISASIFFVLQGLSAAYKEQEYFDFYRDKAEEYIKSDLEMLSEYGNDISVEFDNSVTYRESGKQGFFDRYIEVFVPSVPATLEEFTSEMEMIKFNVKINGDLYEITFEKTDNGELVVTGLVRSK
;
A
#
# COMPACT_ATOMS: atom_id res chain seq x y z
N MET A 1 -38.71 -20.52 34.25
CA MET A 1 -37.31 -21.05 34.21
C MET A 1 -36.87 -21.49 32.83
N LYS A 2 -37.68 -22.05 31.97
CA LYS A 2 -37.33 -22.44 30.59
C LYS A 2 -36.81 -21.29 29.73
N ASN A 3 -37.37 -20.10 29.82
CA ASN A 3 -37.00 -18.94 29.04
C ASN A 3 -35.60 -18.38 29.36
N LYS A 4 -35.15 -18.49 30.61
CA LYS A 4 -33.80 -18.01 30.99
C LYS A 4 -32.69 -18.86 30.38
N LYS A 5 -32.86 -20.18 30.35
CA LYS A 5 -31.87 -21.08 29.71
C LYS A 5 -31.79 -20.84 28.21
N LEU A 6 -32.93 -20.66 27.54
CA LEU A 6 -32.96 -20.35 26.12
C LEU A 6 -32.25 -19.01 25.80
N MET A 7 -32.48 -18.00 26.62
CA MET A 7 -31.86 -16.70 26.51
C MET A 7 -30.33 -16.79 26.65
N PHE A 8 -29.81 -17.55 27.62
CA PHE A 8 -28.36 -17.74 27.77
C PHE A 8 -27.73 -18.51 26.60
N ILE A 9 -28.45 -19.49 26.03
CA ILE A 9 -27.99 -20.20 24.85
C ILE A 9 -27.94 -19.25 23.64
N LEU A 10 -28.97 -18.43 23.44
CA LEU A 10 -28.98 -17.43 22.36
C LEU A 10 -27.85 -16.40 22.49
N ILE A 11 -27.63 -15.87 23.69
CA ILE A 11 -26.53 -14.93 23.96
C ILE A 11 -25.17 -15.60 23.65
N GLY A 12 -24.98 -16.85 24.06
CA GLY A 12 -23.76 -17.61 23.76
C GLY A 12 -23.54 -17.80 22.26
N VAL A 13 -24.58 -18.17 21.54
CA VAL A 13 -24.50 -18.31 20.06
C VAL A 13 -24.19 -16.98 19.38
N PHE A 14 -24.83 -15.89 19.79
CA PHE A 14 -24.54 -14.55 19.26
C PHE A 14 -23.09 -14.12 19.56
N ALA A 15 -22.59 -14.37 20.76
CA ALA A 15 -21.23 -14.06 21.14
C ALA A 15 -20.20 -14.82 20.26
N VAL A 16 -20.43 -16.12 20.06
CA VAL A 16 -19.55 -16.94 19.19
C VAL A 16 -19.58 -16.46 17.75
N LEU A 17 -20.74 -16.15 17.20
CA LEU A 17 -20.89 -15.63 15.84
C LEU A 17 -20.20 -14.26 15.68
N PHE A 18 -20.33 -13.38 16.67
CA PHE A 18 -19.71 -12.06 16.65
C PHE A 18 -18.18 -12.16 16.70
N ILE A 19 -17.64 -13.03 17.58
CA ILE A 19 -16.19 -13.28 17.67
C ILE A 19 -15.66 -13.87 16.37
N SER A 20 -16.35 -14.85 15.80
CA SER A 20 -15.95 -15.49 14.53
C SER A 20 -15.95 -14.49 13.36
N ALA A 21 -16.96 -13.64 13.27
CA ALA A 21 -17.03 -12.57 12.27
C ALA A 21 -15.88 -11.56 12.46
N SER A 22 -15.60 -11.15 13.69
CA SER A 22 -14.52 -10.23 14.00
C SER A 22 -13.15 -10.79 13.61
N ILE A 23 -12.88 -12.06 13.91
CA ILE A 23 -11.64 -12.74 13.49
C ILE A 23 -11.54 -12.81 11.97
N PHE A 24 -12.62 -13.13 11.28
CA PHE A 24 -12.65 -13.19 9.83
C PHE A 24 -12.31 -11.83 9.19
N PHE A 25 -12.89 -10.72 9.68
CA PHE A 25 -12.59 -9.38 9.21
C PHE A 25 -11.14 -8.97 9.46
N VAL A 26 -10.58 -9.31 10.63
CA VAL A 26 -9.17 -9.04 10.94
C VAL A 26 -8.25 -9.80 9.98
N LEU A 27 -8.53 -11.08 9.73
CA LEU A 27 -7.72 -11.90 8.82
C LEU A 27 -7.80 -11.39 7.38
N GLN A 28 -8.96 -10.94 6.91
CA GLN A 28 -9.10 -10.32 5.60
C GLN A 28 -8.31 -9.02 5.50
N GLY A 29 -8.39 -8.16 6.52
CA GLY A 29 -7.64 -6.91 6.58
C GLY A 29 -6.13 -7.14 6.55
N LEU A 30 -5.62 -8.12 7.29
CA LEU A 30 -4.21 -8.50 7.26
C LEU A 30 -3.77 -9.02 5.89
N SER A 31 -4.57 -9.90 5.27
CA SER A 31 -4.27 -10.43 3.93
C SER A 31 -4.25 -9.32 2.87
N ALA A 32 -5.16 -8.36 2.97
CA ALA A 32 -5.19 -7.19 2.09
C ALA A 32 -3.93 -6.32 2.26
N ALA A 33 -3.54 -6.04 3.50
CA ALA A 33 -2.34 -5.26 3.79
C ALA A 33 -1.06 -5.93 3.27
N TYR A 34 -0.94 -7.25 3.37
CA TYR A 34 0.21 -7.98 2.82
C TYR A 34 0.28 -7.90 1.30
N LYS A 35 -0.85 -8.04 0.59
CA LYS A 35 -0.88 -7.91 -0.87
C LYS A 35 -0.51 -6.48 -1.32
N GLU A 36 -1.06 -5.48 -0.66
CA GLU A 36 -0.75 -4.09 -0.96
C GLU A 36 0.75 -3.80 -0.75
N GLN A 37 1.33 -4.34 0.32
CA GLN A 37 2.76 -4.24 0.58
C GLN A 37 3.60 -4.85 -0.55
N GLU A 38 3.20 -6.02 -1.08
CA GLU A 38 3.87 -6.69 -2.20
C GLU A 38 3.86 -5.81 -3.47
N TYR A 39 2.76 -5.11 -3.76
CA TYR A 39 2.68 -4.18 -4.88
C TYR A 39 3.58 -2.96 -4.70
N PHE A 40 3.64 -2.40 -3.49
CA PHE A 40 4.57 -1.31 -3.21
C PHE A 40 6.02 -1.76 -3.24
N ASP A 41 6.34 -2.97 -2.81
CA ASP A 41 7.70 -3.53 -2.91
C ASP A 41 8.15 -3.65 -4.36
N PHE A 42 7.26 -4.05 -5.27
CA PHE A 42 7.54 -4.05 -6.70
C PHE A 42 7.94 -2.65 -7.23
N TYR A 43 7.24 -1.59 -6.78
CA TYR A 43 7.61 -0.23 -7.18
C TYR A 43 8.87 0.29 -6.47
N ARG A 44 9.17 -0.16 -5.26
CA ARG A 44 10.45 0.12 -4.59
C ARG A 44 11.62 -0.51 -5.33
N ASP A 45 11.49 -1.74 -5.80
CA ASP A 45 12.52 -2.39 -6.62
C ASP A 45 12.76 -1.63 -7.92
N LYS A 46 11.71 -1.19 -8.60
CA LYS A 46 11.84 -0.32 -9.78
C LYS A 46 12.49 1.03 -9.48
N ALA A 47 12.15 1.62 -8.34
CA ALA A 47 12.77 2.87 -7.89
C ALA A 47 14.25 2.70 -7.60
N GLU A 48 14.64 1.61 -6.97
CA GLU A 48 16.05 1.28 -6.71
C GLU A 48 16.83 1.08 -8.00
N GLU A 49 16.29 0.36 -8.98
CA GLU A 49 16.87 0.18 -10.29
C GLU A 49 17.06 1.52 -11.01
N TYR A 50 16.03 2.39 -10.98
CA TYR A 50 16.11 3.74 -11.55
C TYR A 50 17.23 4.57 -10.90
N ILE A 51 17.26 4.64 -9.56
CA ILE A 51 18.26 5.41 -8.80
C ILE A 51 19.67 4.95 -9.13
N LYS A 52 19.91 3.63 -9.19
CA LYS A 52 21.22 3.05 -9.49
C LYS A 52 21.66 3.24 -10.95
N SER A 53 20.75 3.53 -11.86
CA SER A 53 21.02 3.80 -13.27
C SER A 53 21.00 5.28 -13.62
N ASP A 54 20.57 6.15 -12.71
CA ASP A 54 20.47 7.58 -12.93
C ASP A 54 21.87 8.22 -13.01
N LEU A 55 22.09 8.99 -14.08
CA LEU A 55 23.40 9.58 -14.37
C LEU A 55 23.80 10.64 -13.33
N GLU A 56 22.83 11.37 -12.77
CA GLU A 56 23.10 12.37 -11.75
C GLU A 56 23.51 11.68 -10.44
N MET A 57 22.82 10.64 -10.04
CA MET A 57 23.16 9.83 -8.87
C MET A 57 24.52 9.15 -9.02
N LEU A 58 24.80 8.58 -10.18
CA LEU A 58 26.11 7.99 -10.49
C LEU A 58 27.22 9.03 -10.47
N SER A 59 26.96 10.26 -10.94
CA SER A 59 27.94 11.35 -10.90
C SER A 59 28.21 11.86 -9.48
N GLU A 60 27.19 11.90 -8.61
CA GLU A 60 27.31 12.39 -7.23
C GLU A 60 27.91 11.34 -6.29
N TYR A 61 27.47 10.09 -6.39
CA TYR A 61 27.78 9.03 -5.42
C TYR A 61 28.67 7.89 -5.97
N GLY A 62 28.95 7.90 -7.28
CA GLY A 62 29.72 6.85 -7.94
C GLY A 62 28.92 5.56 -8.12
N ASN A 63 29.61 4.44 -8.23
CA ASN A 63 28.99 3.12 -8.47
C ASN A 63 28.47 2.41 -7.19
N ASP A 64 28.79 2.94 -6.01
CA ASP A 64 28.41 2.34 -4.72
C ASP A 64 27.24 3.14 -4.11
N ILE A 65 26.09 2.98 -4.72
CA ILE A 65 24.86 3.66 -4.28
C ILE A 65 24.08 2.75 -3.32
N SER A 66 23.99 3.18 -2.07
CA SER A 66 23.14 2.56 -1.04
C SER A 66 21.75 3.21 -1.07
N VAL A 67 20.72 2.38 -1.17
CA VAL A 67 19.32 2.82 -1.23
C VAL A 67 18.55 2.19 -0.08
N GLU A 68 17.92 3.02 0.75
CA GLU A 68 17.10 2.57 1.88
C GLU A 68 15.73 3.24 1.79
N PHE A 69 14.67 2.45 1.64
CA PHE A 69 13.30 2.95 1.65
C PHE A 69 12.74 3.01 3.07
N ASP A 70 11.99 4.08 3.37
CA ASP A 70 11.10 4.08 4.51
C ASP A 70 9.95 3.08 4.23
N ASN A 71 9.53 2.33 5.25
CA ASN A 71 8.47 1.31 5.12
C ASN A 71 7.09 1.91 4.80
N SER A 72 6.94 3.23 4.91
CA SER A 72 5.71 3.93 4.58
C SER A 72 5.70 4.45 3.15
N VAL A 73 4.56 4.30 2.49
CA VAL A 73 4.26 5.06 1.27
C VAL A 73 3.95 6.49 1.69
N THR A 74 4.73 7.44 1.20
CA THR A 74 4.59 8.84 1.59
C THR A 74 3.30 9.45 1.05
N TYR A 75 2.92 9.08 -0.16
CA TYR A 75 1.72 9.56 -0.84
C TYR A 75 1.24 8.56 -1.88
N ARG A 76 -0.07 8.40 -1.98
CA ARG A 76 -0.72 7.67 -3.07
C ARG A 76 -1.97 8.42 -3.52
N GLU A 77 -2.22 8.44 -4.79
CA GLU A 77 -3.45 8.95 -5.38
C GLU A 77 -4.07 7.87 -6.26
N SER A 78 -5.34 7.57 -5.97
CA SER A 78 -6.14 6.64 -6.75
C SER A 78 -7.19 7.42 -7.53
N GLY A 79 -7.37 7.09 -8.80
CA GLY A 79 -8.39 7.70 -9.66
C GLY A 79 -9.83 7.41 -9.26
N LYS A 80 -10.05 6.43 -8.35
CA LYS A 80 -11.38 6.04 -7.85
C LYS A 80 -11.66 6.62 -6.47
N GLN A 81 -11.79 7.93 -6.31
CA GLN A 81 -12.18 8.53 -5.04
C GLN A 81 -13.63 9.02 -5.04
N GLY A 82 -14.60 8.10 -4.88
CA GLY A 82 -15.97 8.42 -4.50
C GLY A 82 -16.13 8.55 -2.97
N PHE A 83 -17.03 9.43 -2.51
CA PHE A 83 -17.33 9.61 -1.08
C PHE A 83 -17.78 8.30 -0.41
N PHE A 84 -18.47 7.43 -1.12
CA PHE A 84 -18.93 6.13 -0.63
C PHE A 84 -17.81 5.08 -0.60
N ASP A 85 -16.83 5.15 -1.47
CA ASP A 85 -15.72 4.19 -1.54
C ASP A 85 -14.87 4.27 -0.27
N ARG A 86 -14.65 5.47 0.29
CA ARG A 86 -13.94 5.66 1.56
C ARG A 86 -14.61 4.98 2.76
N TYR A 87 -15.94 4.95 2.82
CA TYR A 87 -16.65 4.31 3.92
C TYR A 87 -16.68 2.80 3.80
N ILE A 88 -16.75 2.27 2.59
CA ILE A 88 -16.74 0.83 2.33
C ILE A 88 -15.33 0.26 2.52
N GLU A 89 -14.28 0.96 2.12
CA GLU A 89 -12.88 0.55 2.32
C GLU A 89 -12.51 0.36 3.80
N VAL A 90 -13.13 1.11 4.72
CA VAL A 90 -12.93 0.92 6.18
C VAL A 90 -13.47 -0.42 6.65
N PHE A 91 -14.55 -0.92 6.04
CA PHE A 91 -15.23 -2.15 6.46
C PHE A 91 -14.88 -3.37 5.60
N VAL A 92 -14.54 -3.16 4.34
CA VAL A 92 -14.16 -4.22 3.39
C VAL A 92 -12.99 -3.69 2.56
N PRO A 93 -11.75 -3.84 3.03
CA PRO A 93 -10.59 -3.43 2.27
C PRO A 93 -10.55 -4.23 0.97
N SER A 94 -10.88 -3.59 -0.14
CA SER A 94 -10.74 -4.16 -1.49
C SER A 94 -9.35 -3.84 -2.01
N VAL A 95 -8.43 -4.79 -1.83
CA VAL A 95 -7.13 -4.70 -2.48
C VAL A 95 -7.28 -5.31 -3.87
N PRO A 96 -6.77 -4.65 -4.93
CA PRO A 96 -6.74 -5.20 -6.27
C PRO A 96 -6.20 -6.63 -6.30
N ALA A 97 -6.79 -7.49 -7.10
CA ALA A 97 -6.42 -8.89 -7.14
C ALA A 97 -5.05 -9.13 -7.80
N THR A 98 -4.65 -8.22 -8.69
CA THR A 98 -3.40 -8.27 -9.46
C THR A 98 -2.65 -6.95 -9.42
N LEU A 99 -1.33 -7.01 -9.68
CA LEU A 99 -0.49 -5.82 -9.82
C LEU A 99 -0.96 -4.93 -10.99
N GLU A 100 -1.45 -5.52 -12.07
CA GLU A 100 -1.98 -4.78 -13.22
C GLU A 100 -3.23 -3.96 -12.83
N GLU A 101 -4.15 -4.57 -12.08
CA GLU A 101 -5.32 -3.89 -11.55
C GLU A 101 -4.92 -2.76 -10.59
N PHE A 102 -3.99 -3.03 -9.66
CA PHE A 102 -3.43 -2.02 -8.75
C PHE A 102 -2.84 -0.84 -9.54
N THR A 103 -1.98 -1.11 -10.53
CA THR A 103 -1.37 -0.09 -11.39
C THR A 103 -2.42 0.73 -12.13
N SER A 104 -3.48 0.07 -12.62
CA SER A 104 -4.56 0.74 -13.35
C SER A 104 -5.37 1.70 -12.48
N GLU A 105 -5.43 1.46 -11.18
CA GLU A 105 -6.15 2.29 -10.21
C GLU A 105 -5.33 3.45 -9.66
N MET A 106 -3.98 3.35 -9.66
CA MET A 106 -3.10 4.39 -9.16
C MET A 106 -2.86 5.49 -10.19
N GLU A 107 -2.90 6.74 -9.76
CA GLU A 107 -2.49 7.89 -10.55
C GLU A 107 -1.07 8.35 -10.19
N MET A 108 -0.72 8.25 -8.91
CA MET A 108 0.59 8.67 -8.39
C MET A 108 0.99 7.86 -7.16
N ILE A 109 2.28 7.55 -7.05
CA ILE A 109 2.90 6.97 -5.86
C ILE A 109 4.17 7.74 -5.54
N LYS A 110 4.39 8.05 -4.27
CA LYS A 110 5.62 8.68 -3.79
C LYS A 110 6.23 7.86 -2.66
N PHE A 111 7.55 7.74 -2.68
CA PHE A 111 8.31 7.12 -1.61
C PHE A 111 9.38 8.07 -1.09
N ASN A 112 9.59 8.06 0.22
CA ASN A 112 10.80 8.60 0.81
C ASN A 112 11.90 7.55 0.73
N VAL A 113 13.06 7.97 0.30
CA VAL A 113 14.22 7.10 0.11
C VAL A 113 15.47 7.79 0.61
N LYS A 114 16.34 7.07 1.31
CA LYS A 114 17.67 7.54 1.66
C LYS A 114 18.67 6.99 0.65
N ILE A 115 19.42 7.89 0.03
CA ILE A 115 20.48 7.56 -0.93
C ILE A 115 21.79 8.00 -0.28
N ASN A 116 22.64 7.03 0.07
CA ASN A 116 23.89 7.25 0.81
C ASN A 116 23.73 8.15 2.06
N GLY A 117 22.56 8.03 2.73
CA GLY A 117 22.21 8.78 3.94
C GLY A 117 21.46 10.09 3.71
N ASP A 118 21.44 10.63 2.49
CA ASP A 118 20.67 11.81 2.11
C ASP A 118 19.22 11.45 1.80
N LEU A 119 18.29 12.29 2.21
CA LEU A 119 16.87 12.05 2.04
C LEU A 119 16.37 12.58 0.69
N TYR A 120 15.69 11.71 -0.06
CA TYR A 120 15.06 12.04 -1.33
C TYR A 120 13.59 11.60 -1.33
N GLU A 121 12.79 12.22 -2.20
CA GLU A 121 11.45 11.77 -2.58
C GLU A 121 11.49 11.31 -4.04
N ILE A 122 11.07 10.06 -4.29
CA ILE A 122 10.87 9.54 -5.64
C ILE A 122 9.38 9.49 -5.96
N THR A 123 9.02 9.97 -7.15
CA THR A 123 7.64 10.06 -7.62
C THR A 123 7.44 9.20 -8.84
N PHE A 124 6.38 8.38 -8.81
CA PHE A 124 5.83 7.68 -9.97
C PHE A 124 4.51 8.32 -10.35
N GLU A 125 4.30 8.58 -11.62
CA GLU A 125 3.04 9.09 -12.18
C GLU A 125 2.58 8.22 -13.34
N LYS A 126 1.25 8.15 -13.50
CA LYS A 126 0.65 7.41 -14.59
C LYS A 126 0.86 8.12 -15.92
N THR A 127 1.32 7.37 -16.91
CA THR A 127 1.41 7.83 -18.30
C THR A 127 0.09 7.64 -19.03
N ASP A 128 -0.03 8.25 -20.21
CA ASP A 128 -1.19 8.05 -21.10
C ASP A 128 -1.41 6.58 -21.49
N ASN A 129 -0.37 5.76 -21.43
CA ASN A 129 -0.44 4.31 -21.68
C ASN A 129 -0.89 3.50 -20.47
N GLY A 130 -1.15 4.15 -19.33
CA GLY A 130 -1.60 3.50 -18.08
C GLY A 130 -0.49 2.89 -17.24
N GLU A 131 0.78 3.13 -17.57
CA GLU A 131 1.92 2.66 -16.79
C GLU A 131 2.35 3.72 -15.77
N LEU A 132 2.78 3.28 -14.57
CA LEU A 132 3.44 4.14 -13.59
C LEU A 132 4.94 4.17 -13.87
N VAL A 133 5.45 5.37 -14.18
CA VAL A 133 6.87 5.61 -14.46
C VAL A 133 7.44 6.64 -13.50
N VAL A 134 8.75 6.59 -13.27
CA VAL A 134 9.43 7.61 -12.47
C VAL A 134 9.42 8.94 -13.22
N THR A 135 8.87 9.97 -12.59
CA THR A 135 8.80 11.34 -13.13
C THR A 135 9.62 12.34 -12.33
N GLY A 136 10.04 11.97 -11.11
CA GLY A 136 10.84 12.86 -10.29
C GLY A 136 11.63 12.12 -9.23
N LEU A 137 12.86 12.61 -8.99
CA LEU A 137 13.71 12.27 -7.87
C LEU A 137 14.24 13.59 -7.29
N VAL A 138 13.75 13.97 -6.11
CA VAL A 138 14.01 15.27 -5.52
C VAL A 138 14.63 15.12 -4.13
N ARG A 139 15.76 15.77 -3.89
CA ARG A 139 16.40 15.81 -2.58
C ARG A 139 15.53 16.60 -1.61
N SER A 140 15.15 15.99 -0.50
CA SER A 140 14.44 16.64 0.59
C SER A 140 15.41 17.49 1.41
N LYS A 141 15.00 18.71 1.74
CA LYS A 141 15.82 19.63 2.55
C LYS A 141 15.70 19.32 4.03
#